data_7ceea1ced43d9df54d4923e55743829d
#
_entry.id   7ceea1ced43d9df54d4923e55743829d
#
_cell.length_a   1.000
_cell.length_b   1.000
_cell.length_c   1.000
_cell.angle_alpha   90.00
_cell.angle_beta   90.00
_cell.angle_gamma   90.00
#
_symmetry.space_group_name_H-M   'P 1'
#
loop_
_entity.id
_entity.type
_entity.pdbx_description
1 polymer ?
#
loop_
_entity_poly.entity_id
_entity_poly.type
_entity_poly.pdbx_seq_one_letter_code
_entity_poly.pdbx_strand_id
1 'polypeptide(L)'
;PTASRHMLVSPVDRHLIFLGTETTVGTTSTQDDMFIRWSDQESTSDYAPSATNTAGTQRLANGSKIMGCIRGRDAIYIWTDAAIFLMRFVGQPFTFSFEQVGTNCGLIGKNACMEVDGAAFWMSENGFFSYAGQLQSMPCLVEDYVFDDLNSTSRNLINCGLNNLFGEVNWFYCSSGSNVVDRVVTYNYLESVMLKKPIWYTGSLPRTAWEDSSIFDKPHACYYDNADDVSFDVV
;
A
#
# COMPACT_ATOMS: atom_id res chain seq x y z
N PRO A 1 -2.49 -16.08 -14.78
CA PRO A 1 -3.81 -15.71 -14.26
C PRO A 1 -4.51 -14.69 -15.14
N THR A 2 -5.85 -14.73 -15.19
CA THR A 2 -6.69 -13.81 -15.97
C THR A 2 -7.45 -12.81 -15.09
N ALA A 3 -7.53 -13.06 -13.78
CA ALA A 3 -8.07 -12.15 -12.78
C ALA A 3 -7.13 -11.99 -11.58
N SER A 4 -6.91 -10.76 -11.14
CA SER A 4 -6.12 -10.43 -9.96
C SER A 4 -6.48 -9.05 -9.44
N ARG A 5 -6.40 -8.83 -8.12
CA ARG A 5 -6.58 -7.51 -7.49
C ARG A 5 -5.32 -6.65 -7.61
N HIS A 6 -4.18 -7.25 -7.33
CA HIS A 6 -2.88 -6.59 -7.38
C HIS A 6 -1.85 -7.47 -8.06
N MET A 7 -0.84 -6.85 -8.63
CA MET A 7 0.28 -7.52 -9.28
C MET A 7 1.56 -6.73 -9.02
N LEU A 8 2.64 -7.45 -8.76
CA LEU A 8 3.97 -6.86 -8.66
C LEU A 8 5.04 -7.88 -9.10
N VAL A 9 6.22 -7.37 -9.38
CA VAL A 9 7.40 -8.21 -9.64
C VAL A 9 8.32 -8.12 -8.44
N SER A 10 8.77 -9.26 -7.94
CA SER A 10 9.79 -9.31 -6.89
C SER A 10 11.12 -8.75 -7.41
N PRO A 11 11.72 -7.76 -6.71
CA PRO A 11 12.87 -7.05 -7.25
C PRO A 11 14.16 -7.88 -7.26
N VAL A 12 14.28 -8.84 -6.36
CA VAL A 12 15.52 -9.62 -6.16
C VAL A 12 15.52 -10.88 -7.02
N ASP A 13 14.44 -11.62 -6.95
CA ASP A 13 14.32 -12.99 -7.49
C ASP A 13 13.47 -13.04 -8.77
N ARG A 14 12.90 -11.91 -9.18
CA ARG A 14 12.18 -11.71 -10.47
C ARG A 14 11.03 -12.69 -10.71
N HIS A 15 10.29 -13.00 -9.64
CA HIS A 15 9.00 -13.68 -9.75
C HIS A 15 7.88 -12.66 -10.01
N LEU A 16 6.95 -13.01 -10.87
CA LEU A 16 5.72 -12.26 -11.06
C LEU A 16 4.69 -12.75 -10.06
N ILE A 17 4.19 -11.84 -9.23
CA ILE A 17 3.32 -12.16 -8.08
C ILE A 17 1.95 -11.55 -8.31
N PHE A 18 0.91 -12.37 -8.19
CA PHE A 18 -0.50 -12.00 -8.27
C PHE A 18 -1.15 -12.17 -6.91
N LEU A 19 -1.89 -11.16 -6.46
CA LEU A 19 -2.55 -11.14 -5.15
C LEU A 19 -4.06 -10.93 -5.36
N GLY A 20 -4.88 -11.66 -4.59
CA GLY A 20 -6.32 -11.72 -4.79
C GLY A 20 -6.66 -12.32 -6.15
N THR A 21 -6.10 -13.48 -6.46
CA THR A 21 -6.14 -14.09 -7.79
C THR A 21 -6.88 -15.44 -7.80
N GLU A 22 -6.95 -16.04 -8.97
CA GLU A 22 -7.59 -17.33 -9.21
C GLU A 22 -6.87 -18.47 -8.49
N THR A 23 -7.62 -19.37 -7.87
CA THR A 23 -7.08 -20.62 -7.34
C THR A 23 -6.78 -21.62 -8.46
N THR A 24 -7.51 -21.54 -9.57
CA THR A 24 -7.25 -22.31 -10.81
C THR A 24 -6.94 -21.34 -11.94
N VAL A 25 -5.71 -21.40 -12.46
CA VAL A 25 -5.23 -20.48 -13.52
C VAL A 25 -6.16 -20.51 -14.73
N GLY A 26 -6.57 -19.32 -15.19
CA GLY A 26 -7.45 -19.16 -16.36
C GLY A 26 -8.94 -19.34 -16.06
N THR A 27 -9.31 -19.51 -14.79
CA THR A 27 -10.72 -19.70 -14.38
C THR A 27 -11.14 -18.58 -13.44
N THR A 28 -11.63 -17.47 -13.97
CA THR A 28 -11.96 -16.24 -13.22
C THR A 28 -12.99 -16.47 -12.11
N SER A 29 -13.90 -17.44 -12.27
CA SER A 29 -14.88 -17.80 -11.23
C SER A 29 -14.27 -18.42 -9.96
N THR A 30 -13.00 -18.77 -9.99
CA THR A 30 -12.25 -19.29 -8.83
C THR A 30 -11.41 -18.23 -8.14
N GLN A 31 -11.62 -16.95 -8.43
CA GLN A 31 -10.91 -15.86 -7.77
C GLN A 31 -11.20 -15.86 -6.28
N ASP A 32 -10.13 -15.85 -5.48
CA ASP A 32 -10.16 -15.72 -4.02
C ASP A 32 -9.34 -14.47 -3.65
N ASP A 33 -9.98 -13.51 -3.01
CA ASP A 33 -9.39 -12.21 -2.66
C ASP A 33 -8.24 -12.32 -1.63
N MET A 34 -8.04 -13.50 -1.02
CA MET A 34 -6.95 -13.80 -0.08
C MET A 34 -5.84 -14.69 -0.68
N PHE A 35 -6.00 -15.09 -1.94
CA PHE A 35 -5.10 -16.05 -2.57
C PHE A 35 -3.97 -15.33 -3.32
N ILE A 36 -2.75 -15.82 -3.13
CA ILE A 36 -1.53 -15.32 -3.76
C ILE A 36 -0.97 -16.43 -4.65
N ARG A 37 -0.47 -16.04 -5.81
CA ARG A 37 0.22 -16.92 -6.74
C ARG A 37 1.45 -16.21 -7.30
N TRP A 38 2.55 -16.92 -7.42
CA TRP A 38 3.75 -16.41 -8.09
C TRP A 38 4.20 -17.34 -9.20
N SER A 39 4.86 -16.77 -10.20
CA SER A 39 5.41 -17.50 -11.34
C SER A 39 6.64 -18.28 -10.95
N ASP A 40 7.12 -19.12 -11.87
CA ASP A 40 8.51 -19.55 -11.84
C ASP A 40 9.45 -18.35 -12.03
N GLN A 41 10.68 -18.47 -11.56
CA GLN A 41 11.67 -17.40 -11.64
C GLN A 41 11.89 -16.97 -13.09
N GLU A 42 11.88 -15.64 -13.32
CA GLU A 42 12.04 -15.02 -14.66
C GLU A 42 11.02 -15.49 -15.71
N SER A 43 9.94 -16.13 -15.31
CA SER A 43 8.89 -16.60 -16.19
C SER A 43 7.65 -15.72 -16.13
N THR A 44 7.07 -15.41 -17.29
CA THR A 44 5.78 -14.70 -17.41
C THR A 44 4.62 -15.62 -17.77
N SER A 45 4.85 -16.92 -17.89
CA SER A 45 3.87 -17.90 -18.36
C SER A 45 3.72 -19.13 -17.47
N ASP A 46 4.71 -19.49 -16.68
CA ASP A 46 4.66 -20.66 -15.80
C ASP A 46 4.22 -20.29 -14.39
N TYR A 47 3.00 -20.68 -14.03
CA TYR A 47 2.36 -20.42 -12.72
C TYR A 47 1.90 -21.69 -12.03
N ALA A 48 2.17 -22.87 -12.62
CA ALA A 48 1.78 -24.14 -12.04
C ALA A 48 2.91 -24.69 -11.15
N PRO A 49 2.69 -24.81 -9.82
CA PRO A 49 3.70 -25.37 -8.94
C PRO A 49 4.07 -26.80 -9.34
N SER A 50 5.38 -27.09 -9.42
CA SER A 50 5.91 -28.40 -9.73
C SER A 50 7.17 -28.68 -8.90
N ALA A 51 7.65 -29.93 -8.92
CA ALA A 51 8.88 -30.31 -8.22
C ALA A 51 10.16 -29.71 -8.84
N THR A 52 10.07 -29.16 -10.05
CA THR A 52 11.21 -28.68 -10.84
C THR A 52 11.24 -27.17 -11.06
N ASN A 53 10.20 -26.45 -10.63
CA ASN A 53 10.12 -24.99 -10.73
C ASN A 53 9.96 -24.33 -9.36
N THR A 54 10.02 -23.00 -9.33
CA THR A 54 9.87 -22.19 -8.13
C THR A 54 8.49 -21.54 -8.01
N ALA A 55 7.57 -21.82 -8.95
CA ALA A 55 6.20 -21.35 -8.90
C ALA A 55 5.48 -21.87 -7.67
N GLY A 56 4.59 -21.07 -7.12
CA GLY A 56 3.88 -21.47 -5.92
C GLY A 56 2.63 -20.65 -5.65
N THR A 57 1.97 -21.03 -4.56
CA THR A 57 0.73 -20.42 -4.10
C THR A 57 0.67 -20.36 -2.60
N GLN A 58 -0.01 -19.34 -2.07
CA GLN A 58 -0.32 -19.19 -0.65
C GLN A 58 -1.66 -18.50 -0.48
N ARG A 59 -2.45 -18.95 0.48
CA ARG A 59 -3.63 -18.24 0.93
C ARG A 59 -3.36 -17.60 2.30
N LEU A 60 -3.61 -16.30 2.43
CA LEU A 60 -3.48 -15.61 3.71
C LEU A 60 -4.63 -16.00 4.65
N ALA A 61 -4.33 -16.07 5.95
CA ALA A 61 -5.27 -16.60 6.94
C ALA A 61 -6.11 -15.54 7.66
N ASN A 62 -5.67 -14.25 7.65
CA ASN A 62 -6.31 -13.20 8.43
C ASN A 62 -6.76 -12.05 7.53
N GLY A 63 -8.08 -11.81 7.52
CA GLY A 63 -8.76 -10.84 6.67
C GLY A 63 -9.77 -11.48 5.73
N SER A 64 -10.46 -10.65 4.97
CA SER A 64 -11.43 -11.08 3.95
C SER A 64 -10.95 -10.81 2.53
N LYS A 65 -10.06 -9.83 2.35
CA LYS A 65 -9.47 -9.46 1.05
C LYS A 65 -8.12 -8.79 1.23
N ILE A 66 -7.25 -8.97 0.24
CA ILE A 66 -6.00 -8.21 0.13
C ILE A 66 -6.34 -6.82 -0.38
N MET A 67 -5.96 -5.80 0.39
CA MET A 67 -6.25 -4.40 0.11
C MET A 67 -5.16 -3.71 -0.71
N GLY A 68 -3.90 -4.08 -0.50
CA GLY A 68 -2.77 -3.50 -1.20
C GLY A 68 -1.46 -4.21 -0.91
N CYS A 69 -0.45 -3.87 -1.68
CA CYS A 69 0.91 -4.35 -1.49
C CYS A 69 1.91 -3.32 -2.00
N ILE A 70 3.05 -3.23 -1.33
CA ILE A 70 4.20 -2.44 -1.80
C ILE A 70 5.50 -3.23 -1.65
N ARG A 71 6.48 -2.86 -2.44
CA ARG A 71 7.84 -3.38 -2.27
C ARG A 71 8.52 -2.63 -1.14
N GLY A 72 9.05 -3.36 -0.19
CA GLY A 72 9.98 -2.83 0.79
C GLY A 72 11.41 -3.26 0.47
N ARG A 73 12.34 -2.84 1.33
CA ARG A 73 13.77 -3.14 1.17
C ARG A 73 14.06 -4.66 1.20
N ASP A 74 13.51 -5.36 2.18
CA ASP A 74 13.84 -6.76 2.49
C ASP A 74 12.63 -7.70 2.38
N ALA A 75 11.46 -7.17 2.07
CA ALA A 75 10.21 -7.90 1.97
C ALA A 75 9.20 -7.17 1.09
N ILE A 76 8.22 -7.90 0.63
CA ILE A 76 7.00 -7.34 0.07
C ILE A 76 6.01 -7.22 1.22
N TYR A 77 5.51 -6.02 1.46
CA TYR A 77 4.46 -5.76 2.43
C TYR A 77 3.11 -6.01 1.77
N ILE A 78 2.27 -6.80 2.42
CA ILE A 78 0.94 -7.16 1.93
C ILE A 78 -0.06 -6.86 3.03
N TRP A 79 -1.01 -6.01 2.74
CA TRP A 79 -2.10 -5.70 3.67
C TRP A 79 -3.39 -6.37 3.25
N THR A 80 -4.06 -6.93 4.23
CA THR A 80 -5.47 -7.26 4.13
C THR A 80 -6.31 -6.12 4.74
N ASP A 81 -7.61 -6.28 4.76
CA ASP A 81 -8.53 -5.42 5.51
C ASP A 81 -8.37 -5.51 7.04
N ALA A 82 -7.63 -6.51 7.56
CA ALA A 82 -7.47 -6.74 8.99
C ALA A 82 -6.01 -6.76 9.48
N ALA A 83 -5.05 -7.10 8.63
CA ALA A 83 -3.70 -7.44 9.05
C ALA A 83 -2.64 -7.02 8.04
N ILE A 84 -1.37 -7.01 8.48
CA ILE A 84 -0.20 -6.87 7.61
C ILE A 84 0.61 -8.17 7.61
N PHE A 85 1.08 -8.56 6.43
CA PHE A 85 1.95 -9.71 6.19
C PHE A 85 3.22 -9.27 5.49
N LEU A 86 4.30 -9.96 5.79
CA LEU A 86 5.57 -9.85 5.08
C LEU A 86 5.77 -11.09 4.22
N MET A 87 6.01 -10.88 2.94
CA MET A 87 6.41 -11.93 2.00
C MET A 87 7.90 -11.75 1.70
N ARG A 88 8.71 -12.75 2.06
CA ARG A 88 10.16 -12.72 1.86
C ARG A 88 10.61 -13.89 1.00
N PHE A 89 11.54 -13.62 0.10
CA PHE A 89 12.21 -14.68 -0.64
C PHE A 89 13.17 -15.44 0.30
N VAL A 90 13.00 -16.76 0.38
CA VAL A 90 13.80 -17.64 1.23
C VAL A 90 14.52 -18.73 0.43
N GLY A 91 14.25 -18.81 -0.88
CA GLY A 91 14.81 -19.84 -1.76
C GLY A 91 14.13 -21.19 -1.59
N GLN A 92 14.65 -22.18 -2.34
CA GLN A 92 14.11 -23.54 -2.32
C GLN A 92 14.28 -24.21 -0.93
N PRO A 93 13.34 -25.06 -0.49
CA PRO A 93 12.19 -25.58 -1.27
C PRO A 93 10.93 -24.70 -1.21
N PHE A 94 10.90 -23.63 -0.41
CA PHE A 94 9.66 -22.89 -0.16
C PHE A 94 9.46 -21.66 -1.04
N THR A 95 10.50 -21.19 -1.73
CA THR A 95 10.56 -19.96 -2.53
C THR A 95 10.28 -18.71 -1.70
N PHE A 96 9.09 -18.58 -1.11
CA PHE A 96 8.70 -17.46 -0.26
C PHE A 96 8.21 -17.92 1.11
N SER A 97 8.52 -17.13 2.13
CA SER A 97 7.92 -17.21 3.46
C SER A 97 6.89 -16.11 3.63
N PHE A 98 5.87 -16.39 4.44
CA PHE A 98 4.82 -15.45 4.80
C PHE A 98 4.74 -15.32 6.32
N GLU A 99 4.91 -14.12 6.82
CA GLU A 99 4.87 -13.81 8.24
C GLU A 99 3.80 -12.75 8.51
N GLN A 100 2.85 -13.05 9.39
CA GLN A 100 1.91 -12.04 9.86
C GLN A 100 2.56 -11.26 11.00
N VAL A 101 2.73 -9.95 10.81
CA VAL A 101 3.42 -9.07 11.79
C VAL A 101 2.48 -8.17 12.56
N GLY A 102 1.22 -8.11 12.17
CA GLY A 102 0.23 -7.32 12.88
C GLY A 102 -1.21 -7.70 12.59
N THR A 103 -2.10 -7.36 13.53
CA THR A 103 -3.56 -7.50 13.44
C THR A 103 -4.23 -6.19 13.81
N ASN A 104 -5.49 -5.99 13.40
CA ASN A 104 -6.25 -4.75 13.60
C ASN A 104 -5.55 -3.49 13.05
N CYS A 105 -4.73 -3.66 12.04
CA CYS A 105 -3.95 -2.63 11.38
C CYS A 105 -4.02 -2.77 9.84
N GLY A 106 -5.15 -3.27 9.34
CA GLY A 106 -5.39 -3.44 7.90
C GLY A 106 -5.32 -2.11 7.15
N LEU A 107 -5.22 -2.16 5.85
CA LEU A 107 -5.14 -0.99 4.99
C LEU A 107 -6.54 -0.45 4.68
N ILE A 108 -6.76 0.85 4.86
CA ILE A 108 -8.06 1.48 4.63
C ILE A 108 -8.42 1.58 3.13
N GLY A 109 -7.44 1.75 2.27
CA GLY A 109 -7.59 1.87 0.82
C GLY A 109 -6.35 1.38 0.09
N LYS A 110 -6.50 0.95 -1.15
CA LYS A 110 -5.44 0.25 -1.93
C LYS A 110 -4.12 1.02 -2.06
N ASN A 111 -4.17 2.34 -2.01
CA ASN A 111 -3.00 3.22 -2.18
C ASN A 111 -2.69 4.03 -0.90
N ALA A 112 -3.26 3.65 0.25
CA ALA A 112 -3.10 4.37 1.51
C ALA A 112 -1.81 4.00 2.29
N CYS A 113 -0.79 3.52 1.60
CA CYS A 113 0.49 3.10 2.17
C CYS A 113 1.67 3.59 1.34
N MET A 114 2.80 3.81 2.00
CA MET A 114 4.07 4.23 1.40
C MET A 114 5.24 3.58 2.14
N GLU A 115 6.31 3.32 1.41
CA GLU A 115 7.59 2.90 2.00
C GLU A 115 8.60 4.04 1.89
N VAL A 116 9.30 4.29 2.97
CA VAL A 116 10.33 5.33 3.08
C VAL A 116 11.52 4.77 3.86
N ASP A 117 12.67 4.68 3.23
CA ASP A 117 13.94 4.28 3.86
C ASP A 117 13.89 2.96 4.65
N GLY A 118 13.09 2.01 4.18
CA GLY A 118 12.91 0.71 4.84
C GLY A 118 11.78 0.66 5.86
N ALA A 119 11.09 1.77 6.11
CA ALA A 119 9.90 1.85 6.95
C ALA A 119 8.64 1.95 6.10
N ALA A 120 7.63 1.14 6.39
CA ALA A 120 6.32 1.29 5.80
C ALA A 120 5.41 2.13 6.68
N PHE A 121 4.68 3.06 6.09
CA PHE A 121 3.67 3.89 6.74
C PHE A 121 2.32 3.68 6.06
N TRP A 122 1.24 3.58 6.81
CA TRP A 122 -0.10 3.43 6.23
C TRP A 122 -1.22 3.96 7.12
N MET A 123 -2.33 4.25 6.47
CA MET A 123 -3.60 4.60 7.10
C MET A 123 -4.48 3.36 7.18
N SER A 124 -4.97 3.07 8.37
CA SER A 124 -5.93 2.01 8.69
C SER A 124 -7.28 2.61 9.08
N GLU A 125 -8.30 1.80 9.23
CA GLU A 125 -9.57 2.22 9.85
C GLU A 125 -9.40 2.55 11.35
N ASN A 126 -8.35 2.05 11.97
CA ASN A 126 -8.06 2.18 13.40
C ASN A 126 -6.88 3.14 13.69
N GLY A 127 -6.60 4.08 12.79
CA GLY A 127 -5.52 5.05 12.96
C GLY A 127 -4.37 4.86 11.98
N PHE A 128 -3.23 5.44 12.32
CA PHE A 128 -2.02 5.40 11.50
C PHE A 128 -0.99 4.44 12.10
N PHE A 129 -0.32 3.71 11.25
CA PHE A 129 0.66 2.70 11.65
C PHE A 129 1.95 2.84 10.86
N SER A 130 3.04 2.35 11.47
CA SER A 130 4.32 2.19 10.81
C SER A 130 4.94 0.83 11.12
N TYR A 131 5.78 0.36 10.20
CA TYR A 131 6.56 -0.85 10.37
C TYR A 131 8.00 -0.62 9.88
N ALA A 132 8.94 -0.73 10.82
CA ALA A 132 10.38 -0.67 10.56
C ALA A 132 11.08 -1.82 11.32
N GLY A 133 10.69 -3.07 10.99
CA GLY A 133 11.09 -4.26 11.75
C GLY A 133 10.19 -4.57 12.95
N GLN A 134 9.43 -3.60 13.43
CA GLN A 134 8.42 -3.75 14.47
C GLN A 134 7.19 -2.91 14.11
N LEU A 135 6.00 -3.47 14.34
CA LEU A 135 4.73 -2.76 14.19
C LEU A 135 4.59 -1.71 15.30
N GLN A 136 4.25 -0.49 14.91
CA GLN A 136 3.96 0.60 15.84
C GLN A 136 2.69 1.33 15.41
N SER A 137 1.80 1.60 16.36
CA SER A 137 0.75 2.60 16.19
C SER A 137 1.40 3.98 16.29
N MET A 138 1.04 4.88 15.38
CA MET A 138 1.56 6.25 15.33
C MET A 138 0.58 7.17 16.06
N PRO A 139 0.95 7.73 17.23
CA PRO A 139 0.07 8.67 17.92
C PRO A 139 -0.20 9.88 17.02
N CYS A 140 -1.45 10.16 16.73
CA CYS A 140 -1.86 11.26 15.87
C CYS A 140 -2.81 12.18 16.63
N LEU A 141 -2.36 13.43 16.88
CA LEU A 141 -3.15 14.42 17.62
C LEU A 141 -4.35 14.97 16.83
N VAL A 142 -4.38 14.73 15.52
CA VAL A 142 -5.45 15.14 14.61
C VAL A 142 -6.28 13.95 14.13
N GLU A 143 -6.13 12.78 14.77
CA GLU A 143 -6.77 11.54 14.35
C GLU A 143 -8.29 11.66 14.31
N ASP A 144 -8.90 12.12 15.41
CA ASP A 144 -10.35 12.31 15.50
C ASP A 144 -10.86 13.27 14.42
N TYR A 145 -10.14 14.40 14.21
CA TYR A 145 -10.48 15.34 13.15
C TYR A 145 -10.49 14.73 11.75
N VAL A 146 -9.50 13.86 11.45
CA VAL A 146 -9.37 13.22 10.15
C VAL A 146 -10.46 12.16 9.95
N PHE A 147 -10.67 11.29 10.94
CA PHE A 147 -11.60 10.16 10.81
C PHE A 147 -13.07 10.58 10.92
N ASP A 148 -13.39 11.64 11.66
CA ASP A 148 -14.74 12.21 11.72
C ASP A 148 -15.11 12.92 10.41
N ASP A 149 -14.12 13.52 9.71
CA ASP A 149 -14.31 14.17 8.41
C ASP A 149 -14.19 13.21 7.21
N LEU A 150 -13.75 11.98 7.41
CA LEU A 150 -13.49 11.04 6.34
C LEU A 150 -14.77 10.53 5.67
N ASN A 151 -14.86 10.64 4.33
CA ASN A 151 -15.92 9.96 3.57
C ASN A 151 -15.65 8.46 3.48
N SER A 152 -16.34 7.68 4.31
CA SER A 152 -16.18 6.23 4.41
C SER A 152 -16.53 5.46 3.13
N THR A 153 -17.35 6.04 2.23
CA THR A 153 -17.71 5.41 0.95
C THR A 153 -16.64 5.60 -0.12
N SER A 154 -15.78 6.60 0.05
CA SER A 154 -14.73 6.98 -0.91
C SER A 154 -13.31 6.53 -0.47
N ARG A 155 -13.20 5.56 0.45
CA ARG A 155 -11.91 5.05 0.97
C ARG A 155 -10.96 4.54 -0.11
N ASN A 156 -11.50 4.04 -1.22
CA ASN A 156 -10.71 3.56 -2.36
C ASN A 156 -9.99 4.67 -3.14
N LEU A 157 -10.35 5.93 -2.90
CA LEU A 157 -9.71 7.12 -3.47
C LEU A 157 -8.57 7.65 -2.60
N ILE A 158 -8.43 7.15 -1.37
CA ILE A 158 -7.31 7.53 -0.50
C ILE A 158 -6.02 7.12 -1.19
N ASN A 159 -5.10 8.07 -1.31
CA ASN A 159 -3.77 7.82 -1.83
C ASN A 159 -2.71 8.45 -0.93
N CYS A 160 -1.52 7.86 -0.97
CA CYS A 160 -0.38 8.27 -0.18
C CYS A 160 0.70 8.83 -1.09
N GLY A 161 1.33 9.93 -0.68
CA GLY A 161 2.42 10.58 -1.38
C GLY A 161 3.57 10.91 -0.45
N LEU A 162 4.79 10.72 -0.93
CA LEU A 162 6.02 11.07 -0.22
C LEU A 162 6.51 12.43 -0.69
N ASN A 163 6.93 13.29 0.23
CA ASN A 163 7.70 14.49 -0.05
C ASN A 163 9.07 14.37 0.63
N ASN A 164 10.05 13.89 -0.10
CA ASN A 164 11.39 13.63 0.41
C ASN A 164 12.10 14.88 0.89
N LEU A 165 11.89 16.01 0.22
CA LEU A 165 12.57 17.26 0.54
C LEU A 165 12.26 17.74 1.96
N PHE A 166 11.02 17.57 2.39
CA PHE A 166 10.54 18.01 3.70
C PHE A 166 10.37 16.84 4.70
N GLY A 167 10.59 15.60 4.27
CA GLY A 167 10.45 14.43 5.12
C GLY A 167 9.00 14.16 5.53
N GLU A 168 8.09 14.20 4.58
CA GLU A 168 6.66 14.14 4.81
C GLU A 168 6.01 12.96 4.10
N VAL A 169 5.14 12.26 4.82
CA VAL A 169 4.20 11.29 4.26
C VAL A 169 2.81 11.91 4.28
N ASN A 170 2.20 12.02 3.11
CA ASN A 170 0.92 12.66 2.90
C ASN A 170 -0.15 11.63 2.57
N TRP A 171 -1.29 11.63 3.26
CA TRP A 171 -2.49 10.89 2.89
C TRP A 171 -3.55 11.87 2.40
N PHE A 172 -3.89 11.74 1.13
CA PHE A 172 -4.94 12.53 0.49
C PHE A 172 -6.25 11.76 0.56
N TYR A 173 -7.32 12.41 1.04
CA TYR A 173 -8.61 11.76 1.26
C TYR A 173 -9.79 12.67 0.91
N CYS A 174 -10.98 12.08 0.83
CA CYS A 174 -12.22 12.80 0.62
C CYS A 174 -12.83 13.19 1.97
N SER A 175 -13.19 14.46 2.15
CA SER A 175 -13.98 14.88 3.31
C SER A 175 -15.39 14.30 3.27
N SER A 176 -16.10 14.31 4.40
CA SER A 176 -17.45 13.73 4.55
C SER A 176 -18.48 14.29 3.57
N GLY A 177 -18.29 15.50 3.10
CA GLY A 177 -19.15 16.17 2.12
C GLY A 177 -18.69 16.04 0.66
N SER A 178 -17.58 15.32 0.40
CA SER A 178 -16.95 15.25 -0.92
C SER A 178 -16.83 13.81 -1.42
N ASN A 179 -17.05 13.63 -2.72
CA ASN A 179 -16.75 12.38 -3.44
C ASN A 179 -15.45 12.46 -4.26
N VAL A 180 -14.73 13.57 -4.13
CA VAL A 180 -13.41 13.77 -4.72
C VAL A 180 -12.41 14.11 -3.62
N VAL A 181 -11.14 13.81 -3.87
CA VAL A 181 -10.06 14.07 -2.91
C VAL A 181 -9.90 15.59 -2.74
N ASP A 182 -10.06 16.08 -1.51
CA ASP A 182 -10.03 17.51 -1.17
C ASP A 182 -9.27 17.84 0.12
N ARG A 183 -8.84 16.83 0.85
CA ARG A 183 -8.13 16.94 2.13
C ARG A 183 -6.79 16.22 2.10
N VAL A 184 -5.91 16.67 2.97
CA VAL A 184 -4.64 16.00 3.25
C VAL A 184 -4.38 15.94 4.75
N VAL A 185 -3.82 14.82 5.20
CA VAL A 185 -3.15 14.70 6.49
C VAL A 185 -1.70 14.30 6.25
N THR A 186 -0.80 15.00 6.89
CA THR A 186 0.66 14.88 6.70
C THR A 186 1.33 14.48 7.99
N TYR A 187 2.17 13.47 7.93
CA TYR A 187 3.11 13.11 8.99
C TYR A 187 4.52 13.53 8.58
N ASN A 188 5.13 14.43 9.36
CA ASN A 188 6.51 14.81 9.14
C ASN A 188 7.44 13.89 9.95
N TYR A 189 8.04 12.90 9.28
CA TYR A 189 8.89 11.91 9.96
C TYR A 189 10.25 12.48 10.36
N LEU A 190 10.83 13.43 9.61
CA LEU A 190 12.10 14.05 9.96
C LEU A 190 11.97 14.93 11.21
N GLU A 191 10.99 15.84 11.24
CA GLU A 191 10.74 16.68 12.42
C GLU A 191 10.33 15.84 13.64
N SER A 192 9.55 14.78 13.43
CA SER A 192 9.13 13.88 14.50
C SER A 192 10.33 13.23 15.20
N VAL A 193 11.32 12.78 14.43
CA VAL A 193 12.58 12.23 14.98
C VAL A 193 13.39 13.32 15.69
N MET A 194 13.55 14.49 15.08
CA MET A 194 14.32 15.59 15.65
C MET A 194 13.73 16.10 16.97
N LEU A 195 12.41 16.25 17.02
CA LEU A 195 11.70 16.80 18.17
C LEU A 195 11.27 15.74 19.19
N LYS A 196 11.49 14.45 18.87
CA LYS A 196 11.07 13.28 19.68
C LYS A 196 9.58 13.30 20.04
N LYS A 197 8.75 13.77 19.12
CA LYS A 197 7.30 13.80 19.23
C LYS A 197 6.66 13.70 17.84
N PRO A 198 5.50 13.07 17.70
CA PRO A 198 4.83 12.99 16.40
C PRO A 198 4.38 14.39 15.95
N ILE A 199 4.74 14.75 14.73
CA ILE A 199 4.38 16.03 14.10
C ILE A 199 3.41 15.74 12.96
N TRP A 200 2.22 16.30 13.06
CA TRP A 200 1.14 16.12 12.10
C TRP A 200 0.57 17.45 11.65
N TYR A 201 0.17 17.49 10.38
CA TYR A 201 -0.50 18.64 9.77
C TYR A 201 -1.77 18.17 9.07
N THR A 202 -2.75 19.06 8.93
CA THR A 202 -3.94 18.83 8.11
C THR A 202 -4.15 20.02 7.21
N GLY A 203 -4.76 19.80 6.05
CA GLY A 203 -5.03 20.88 5.11
C GLY A 203 -6.04 20.50 4.03
N SER A 204 -6.41 21.51 3.25
CA SER A 204 -7.19 21.32 2.03
C SER A 204 -6.22 21.31 0.85
N LEU A 205 -5.97 20.13 0.32
CA LEU A 205 -5.08 19.93 -0.83
C LEU A 205 -5.63 18.79 -1.69
N PRO A 206 -6.30 19.08 -2.80
CA PRO A 206 -6.83 18.07 -3.70
C PRO A 206 -5.69 17.46 -4.53
N ARG A 207 -5.33 16.22 -4.25
CA ARG A 207 -4.35 15.46 -5.05
C ARG A 207 -4.82 14.02 -5.20
N THR A 208 -5.02 13.61 -6.44
CA THR A 208 -5.49 12.27 -6.80
C THR A 208 -4.36 11.31 -7.16
N ALA A 209 -3.19 11.86 -7.46
CA ALA A 209 -1.95 11.14 -7.64
C ALA A 209 -0.78 12.06 -7.27
N TRP A 210 0.31 11.44 -6.81
CA TRP A 210 1.51 12.14 -6.36
C TRP A 210 2.73 11.32 -6.72
N GLU A 211 3.76 11.98 -7.26
CA GLU A 211 5.05 11.38 -7.56
C GLU A 211 6.17 12.33 -7.14
N ASP A 212 7.03 11.87 -6.25
CA ASP A 212 8.25 12.55 -5.84
C ASP A 212 9.46 11.71 -6.28
N SER A 213 9.91 11.94 -7.49
CA SER A 213 11.06 11.27 -8.07
C SER A 213 12.26 12.19 -8.09
N SER A 214 13.44 11.65 -7.80
CA SER A 214 14.72 12.38 -7.88
C SER A 214 15.08 12.88 -9.28
N ILE A 215 14.32 12.49 -10.30
CA ILE A 215 14.47 13.00 -11.67
C ILE A 215 13.88 14.40 -11.80
N PHE A 216 12.92 14.76 -10.95
CA PHE A 216 12.26 16.05 -10.95
C PHE A 216 12.79 16.92 -9.83
N ASP A 217 12.89 18.23 -10.09
CA ASP A 217 13.29 19.21 -9.07
C ASP A 217 12.25 19.39 -7.96
N LYS A 218 11.00 19.05 -8.25
CA LYS A 218 9.87 19.15 -7.35
C LYS A 218 8.92 17.97 -7.56
N PRO A 219 8.11 17.60 -6.55
CA PRO A 219 7.05 16.62 -6.72
C PRO A 219 6.05 17.02 -7.81
N HIS A 220 5.51 16.04 -8.51
CA HIS A 220 4.45 16.21 -9.49
C HIS A 220 3.16 15.62 -8.96
N ALA A 221 2.06 16.31 -9.14
CA ALA A 221 0.76 15.85 -8.66
C ALA A 221 -0.34 16.10 -9.70
N CYS A 222 -1.38 15.28 -9.62
CA CYS A 222 -2.61 15.49 -10.38
C CYS A 222 -3.75 15.79 -9.41
N TYR A 223 -4.70 16.61 -9.85
CA TYR A 223 -5.97 16.78 -9.14
C TYR A 223 -7.15 16.75 -10.11
N TYR A 224 -8.31 16.44 -9.59
CA TYR A 224 -9.56 16.49 -10.34
C TYR A 224 -10.22 17.83 -10.07
N ASP A 225 -10.45 18.61 -11.13
CA ASP A 225 -11.26 19.83 -11.08
C ASP A 225 -12.62 19.54 -11.72
N ASN A 226 -13.72 19.95 -11.04
CA ASN A 226 -15.09 19.80 -11.52
C ASN A 226 -15.40 20.57 -12.82
N ALA A 227 -14.45 21.34 -13.35
CA ALA A 227 -14.58 22.15 -14.55
C ALA A 227 -14.16 21.43 -15.85
N ASP A 228 -14.34 20.11 -15.94
CA ASP A 228 -14.13 19.28 -17.14
C ASP A 228 -12.67 18.95 -17.53
N ASP A 229 -11.65 19.31 -16.73
CA ASP A 229 -10.25 19.01 -17.07
C ASP A 229 -9.45 18.41 -15.92
N VAL A 230 -8.62 17.41 -16.27
CA VAL A 230 -7.58 16.90 -15.40
C VAL A 230 -6.41 17.88 -15.43
N SER A 231 -6.18 18.58 -14.31
CA SER A 231 -5.06 19.51 -14.20
C SER A 231 -3.84 18.81 -13.61
N PHE A 232 -2.67 19.17 -14.14
CA PHE A 232 -1.36 18.70 -13.67
C PHE A 232 -0.64 19.88 -13.03
N ASP A 233 -0.25 19.74 -11.78
CA ASP A 233 0.55 20.73 -11.09
C ASP A 233 1.96 20.20 -10.80
N VAL A 234 2.95 21.08 -10.93
CA VAL A 234 4.28 20.93 -10.36
C VAL A 234 4.25 21.66 -9.01
N VAL A 235 4.45 20.93 -7.92
CA VAL A 235 4.39 21.44 -6.55
C VAL A 235 5.73 22.03 -6.10
#